data_08b70a7ee710c55a4f4b5839acdc501d
#
_entry.id   08b70a7ee710c55a4f4b5839acdc501d
#
_cell.length_a   1.000
_cell.length_b   1.000
_cell.length_c   1.000
_cell.angle_alpha   90.00
_cell.angle_beta   90.00
_cell.angle_gamma   90.00
#
_symmetry.space_group_name_H-M   'P 1'
#
loop_
_entity.id
_entity.type
_entity.pdbx_description
1 polymer ?
#
loop_
_entity_poly.entity_id
_entity_poly.type
_entity_poly.pdbx_seq_one_letter_code
_entity_poly.pdbx_strand_id
1 'polypeptide(L)'
;MDGEMDAALAAGNRAPLAAYQAKHFLWEVAGKVATVTLNRPERKNPLTFDSYAELRDLFRRLKTAPDVSCIVVQGAGDNFCSGGDVHEIIGPLTKLDMPGLITFTTMTGDVVKAMRACPQPIISAIDGICAGAGAIIAMASDLRVGTNRSKVAFLFTRVGLAGCDMGACSILPRIIGQGRASDLLYTGRAMSAEEAYAWGFYNRLCAPEVLRGEAMTLATELANGPSFAHGVTKRMLHQEWAMGVDESIDAEAQAQAVCMMTQDFRRAYHAFVAKQKPRFEGN
;
A
#
# COMPACT_ATOMS: atom_id res chain seq x y z
N MET A 1 -5.26 26.87 29.66
CA MET A 1 -6.04 27.09 28.40
C MET A 1 -5.39 26.43 27.20
N ASP A 2 -4.05 26.41 27.10
CA ASP A 2 -3.35 25.89 25.91
C ASP A 2 -3.49 24.38 25.72
N GLY A 3 -3.48 23.58 26.78
CA GLY A 3 -3.59 22.12 26.68
C GLY A 3 -4.97 21.60 26.30
N GLU A 4 -6.06 22.31 26.64
CA GLU A 4 -7.43 21.93 26.25
C GLU A 4 -7.72 22.26 24.79
N MET A 5 -7.16 23.36 24.29
CA MET A 5 -7.30 23.76 22.89
C MET A 5 -6.54 22.81 21.96
N ASP A 6 -5.35 22.37 22.34
CA ASP A 6 -4.55 21.40 21.60
C ASP A 6 -5.25 20.02 21.53
N ALA A 7 -5.88 19.59 22.62
CA ALA A 7 -6.65 18.34 22.66
C ALA A 7 -7.90 18.39 21.74
N ALA A 8 -8.60 19.51 21.71
CA ALA A 8 -9.80 19.69 20.87
C ALA A 8 -9.42 19.75 19.37
N LEU A 9 -8.35 20.46 19.01
CA LEU A 9 -7.83 20.52 17.64
C LEU A 9 -7.34 19.14 17.17
N ALA A 10 -6.65 18.40 18.03
CA ALA A 10 -6.16 17.06 17.73
C ALA A 10 -7.35 16.07 17.56
N ALA A 11 -8.39 16.15 18.42
CA ALA A 11 -9.57 15.29 18.33
C ALA A 11 -10.35 15.49 17.02
N GLY A 12 -10.48 16.73 16.54
CA GLY A 12 -11.17 17.03 15.28
C GLY A 12 -10.50 16.44 14.02
N ASN A 13 -9.20 16.16 14.10
CA ASN A 13 -8.42 15.58 12.99
C ASN A 13 -8.14 14.08 13.16
N ARG A 14 -8.55 13.44 14.26
CA ARG A 14 -8.32 12.02 14.52
C ARG A 14 -9.62 11.24 14.35
N ALA A 15 -9.66 10.35 13.37
CA ALA A 15 -10.80 9.51 13.07
C ALA A 15 -10.41 8.03 13.20
N PRO A 16 -10.69 7.37 14.36
CA PRO A 16 -10.49 5.93 14.49
C PRO A 16 -11.27 5.17 13.42
N LEU A 17 -10.67 4.11 12.88
CA LEU A 17 -11.25 3.31 11.81
C LEU A 17 -11.57 1.86 12.22
N ALA A 18 -11.36 1.47 13.48
CA ALA A 18 -11.70 0.11 13.95
C ALA A 18 -13.19 -0.23 13.74
N ALA A 19 -14.08 0.76 13.90
CA ALA A 19 -15.51 0.59 13.68
C ALA A 19 -15.98 0.90 12.24
N TYR A 20 -15.07 1.17 11.31
CA TYR A 20 -15.43 1.45 9.92
C TYR A 20 -16.09 0.22 9.28
N GLN A 21 -17.19 0.45 8.57
CA GLN A 21 -17.93 -0.60 7.86
C GLN A 21 -17.68 -0.42 6.36
N ALA A 22 -16.81 -1.24 5.80
CA ALA A 22 -16.59 -1.28 4.36
C ALA A 22 -17.75 -1.98 3.64
N LYS A 23 -18.08 -1.52 2.43
CA LYS A 23 -19.16 -2.06 1.60
C LYS A 23 -18.65 -3.00 0.49
N HIS A 24 -17.48 -2.71 -0.06
CA HIS A 24 -16.97 -3.36 -1.27
C HIS A 24 -15.74 -4.25 -1.04
N PHE A 25 -15.31 -4.38 0.21
CA PHE A 25 -14.25 -5.29 0.68
C PHE A 25 -14.48 -5.58 2.17
N LEU A 26 -13.77 -6.54 2.74
CA LEU A 26 -13.79 -6.74 4.19
C LEU A 26 -12.73 -5.86 4.83
N TRP A 27 -13.09 -5.25 5.96
CA TRP A 27 -12.21 -4.43 6.77
C TRP A 27 -12.21 -4.95 8.20
N GLU A 28 -11.02 -5.14 8.75
CA GLU A 28 -10.83 -5.58 10.13
C GLU A 28 -9.63 -4.86 10.73
N VAL A 29 -9.71 -4.48 12.00
CA VAL A 29 -8.58 -3.96 12.78
C VAL A 29 -8.36 -4.86 13.99
N ALA A 30 -7.22 -5.52 14.04
CA ALA A 30 -6.78 -6.36 15.15
C ALA A 30 -5.52 -5.76 15.80
N GLY A 31 -5.64 -5.30 17.04
CA GLY A 31 -4.60 -4.49 17.67
C GLY A 31 -4.40 -3.18 16.89
N LYS A 32 -3.21 -2.95 16.33
CA LYS A 32 -2.89 -1.80 15.49
C LYS A 32 -2.69 -2.17 14.01
N VAL A 33 -3.04 -3.40 13.62
CA VAL A 33 -2.97 -3.87 12.23
C VAL A 33 -4.36 -3.85 11.61
N ALA A 34 -4.50 -3.15 10.51
CA ALA A 34 -5.71 -3.18 9.69
C ALA A 34 -5.55 -4.16 8.52
N THR A 35 -6.60 -4.88 8.19
CA THR A 35 -6.65 -5.79 7.04
C THR A 35 -7.75 -5.37 6.08
N VAL A 36 -7.37 -5.14 4.83
CA VAL A 36 -8.26 -4.99 3.67
C VAL A 36 -8.29 -6.34 2.96
N THR A 37 -9.45 -6.99 2.90
CA THR A 37 -9.61 -8.23 2.12
C THR A 37 -10.55 -7.98 0.95
N LEU A 38 -10.02 -8.03 -0.28
CA LEU A 38 -10.83 -8.00 -1.49
C LEU A 38 -11.68 -9.27 -1.52
N ASN A 39 -13.00 -9.14 -1.59
CA ASN A 39 -13.91 -10.22 -1.24
C ASN A 39 -14.96 -10.53 -2.34
N ARG A 40 -14.45 -10.93 -3.51
CA ARG A 40 -15.22 -11.50 -4.63
C ARG A 40 -14.46 -12.73 -5.16
N PRO A 41 -14.18 -13.75 -4.30
CA PRO A 41 -13.27 -14.87 -4.61
C PRO A 41 -13.73 -15.70 -5.80
N GLU A 42 -15.04 -15.84 -6.02
CA GLU A 42 -15.65 -16.56 -7.14
C GLU A 42 -15.28 -15.98 -8.52
N ARG A 43 -14.85 -14.72 -8.54
CA ARG A 43 -14.38 -14.00 -9.74
C ARG A 43 -12.90 -13.59 -9.67
N LYS A 44 -12.14 -14.09 -8.69
CA LYS A 44 -10.74 -13.73 -8.43
C LYS A 44 -10.57 -12.27 -7.99
N ASN A 45 -11.51 -11.78 -7.18
CA ASN A 45 -11.49 -10.47 -6.52
C ASN A 45 -11.32 -9.25 -7.48
N PRO A 46 -12.10 -9.13 -8.57
CA PRO A 46 -12.03 -7.97 -9.43
C PRO A 46 -12.60 -6.73 -8.73
N LEU A 47 -12.10 -5.56 -9.11
CA LEU A 47 -12.56 -4.27 -8.60
C LEU A 47 -13.70 -3.69 -9.46
N THR A 48 -14.62 -2.98 -8.81
CA THR A 48 -15.70 -2.19 -9.42
C THR A 48 -15.41 -0.69 -9.26
N PHE A 49 -16.18 0.18 -9.93
CA PHE A 49 -16.07 1.64 -9.72
C PHE A 49 -16.16 2.02 -8.24
N ASP A 50 -17.14 1.45 -7.54
CA ASP A 50 -17.37 1.74 -6.13
C ASP A 50 -16.24 1.21 -5.23
N SER A 51 -15.70 0.02 -5.52
CA SER A 51 -14.58 -0.50 -4.75
C SER A 51 -13.30 0.32 -4.92
N TYR A 52 -13.03 0.86 -6.12
CA TYR A 52 -11.94 1.83 -6.33
C TYR A 52 -12.15 3.11 -5.51
N ALA A 53 -13.37 3.68 -5.56
CA ALA A 53 -13.70 4.89 -4.83
C ALA A 53 -13.57 4.68 -3.32
N GLU A 54 -14.09 3.57 -2.80
CA GLU A 54 -14.03 3.26 -1.38
C GLU A 54 -12.60 2.98 -0.90
N LEU A 55 -11.78 2.26 -1.68
CA LEU A 55 -10.36 2.07 -1.37
C LEU A 55 -9.61 3.40 -1.32
N ARG A 56 -9.80 4.27 -2.32
CA ARG A 56 -9.21 5.61 -2.34
C ARG A 56 -9.57 6.39 -1.08
N ASP A 57 -10.83 6.40 -0.71
CA ASP A 57 -11.32 7.18 0.42
C ASP A 57 -10.90 6.58 1.76
N LEU A 58 -10.82 5.25 1.88
CA LEU A 58 -10.24 4.57 3.03
C LEU A 58 -8.77 4.99 3.25
N PHE A 59 -7.92 4.91 2.21
CA PHE A 59 -6.52 5.30 2.33
C PHE A 59 -6.33 6.79 2.63
N ARG A 60 -7.24 7.65 2.16
CA ARG A 60 -7.26 9.08 2.55
C ARG A 60 -7.58 9.25 4.04
N ARG A 61 -8.55 8.52 4.56
CA ARG A 61 -8.94 8.54 5.99
C ARG A 61 -7.87 7.96 6.91
N LEU A 62 -7.14 6.95 6.46
CA LEU A 62 -6.04 6.34 7.19
C LEU A 62 -4.93 7.34 7.54
N LYS A 63 -4.79 8.43 6.78
CA LYS A 63 -3.82 9.49 7.07
C LYS A 63 -3.96 10.06 8.49
N THR A 64 -5.15 10.05 9.05
CA THR A 64 -5.46 10.61 10.38
C THR A 64 -5.98 9.58 11.37
N ALA A 65 -5.91 8.28 11.04
CA ALA A 65 -6.38 7.19 11.91
C ALA A 65 -5.35 6.89 13.01
N PRO A 66 -5.68 7.11 14.30
CA PRO A 66 -4.74 6.88 15.40
C PRO A 66 -4.65 5.41 15.83
N ASP A 67 -5.60 4.59 15.43
CA ASP A 67 -5.78 3.20 15.83
C ASP A 67 -5.17 2.20 14.84
N VAL A 68 -4.58 2.67 13.73
CA VAL A 68 -3.92 1.84 12.72
C VAL A 68 -2.47 2.25 12.54
N SER A 69 -1.55 1.31 12.70
CA SER A 69 -0.10 1.53 12.51
C SER A 69 0.49 0.75 11.35
N CYS A 70 -0.18 -0.29 10.86
CA CYS A 70 0.22 -1.06 9.67
C CYS A 70 -1.02 -1.60 8.96
N ILE A 71 -0.94 -1.81 7.65
CA ILE A 71 -2.05 -2.26 6.81
C ILE A 71 -1.61 -3.49 6.03
N VAL A 72 -2.46 -4.54 6.03
CA VAL A 72 -2.33 -5.70 5.15
C VAL A 72 -3.42 -5.62 4.07
N VAL A 73 -3.06 -5.77 2.81
CA VAL A 73 -4.00 -5.92 1.69
C VAL A 73 -3.88 -7.34 1.17
N GLN A 74 -4.99 -8.05 1.08
CA GLN A 74 -5.05 -9.43 0.61
C GLN A 74 -6.32 -9.71 -0.21
N GLY A 75 -6.36 -10.83 -0.91
CA GLY A 75 -7.57 -11.35 -1.53
C GLY A 75 -8.23 -12.45 -0.69
N ALA A 76 -9.54 -12.58 -0.76
CA ALA A 76 -10.25 -13.76 -0.29
C ALA A 76 -10.02 -14.95 -1.25
N GLY A 77 -9.98 -16.16 -0.72
CA GLY A 77 -9.69 -17.37 -1.48
C GLY A 77 -8.23 -17.44 -1.95
N ASP A 78 -8.04 -17.98 -3.16
CA ASP A 78 -6.75 -18.38 -3.70
C ASP A 78 -6.15 -17.37 -4.70
N ASN A 79 -6.69 -16.15 -4.76
CA ASN A 79 -6.20 -15.11 -5.68
C ASN A 79 -6.18 -13.74 -4.99
N PHE A 80 -5.20 -12.93 -5.34
CA PHE A 80 -5.11 -11.57 -4.83
C PHE A 80 -6.18 -10.68 -5.47
N CYS A 81 -6.05 -10.38 -6.78
CA CYS A 81 -6.97 -9.54 -7.52
C CYS A 81 -6.72 -9.68 -9.03
N SER A 82 -7.78 -9.88 -9.82
CA SER A 82 -7.69 -10.02 -11.28
C SER A 82 -7.75 -8.69 -12.05
N GLY A 83 -7.85 -7.55 -11.36
CA GLY A 83 -7.94 -6.22 -11.99
C GLY A 83 -9.34 -5.62 -11.95
N GLY A 84 -9.65 -4.72 -12.88
CA GLY A 84 -11.00 -4.19 -13.06
C GLY A 84 -11.96 -5.25 -13.58
N ASP A 85 -13.20 -5.25 -13.08
CA ASP A 85 -14.23 -6.16 -13.55
C ASP A 85 -14.55 -5.93 -15.02
N VAL A 86 -14.49 -6.98 -15.84
CA VAL A 86 -14.70 -6.86 -17.29
C VAL A 86 -16.11 -6.38 -17.63
N HIS A 87 -17.11 -6.81 -16.88
CA HIS A 87 -18.51 -6.43 -17.15
C HIS A 87 -18.89 -5.11 -16.48
N GLU A 88 -18.45 -4.90 -15.27
CA GLU A 88 -18.84 -3.72 -14.46
C GLU A 88 -17.93 -2.50 -14.68
N ILE A 89 -16.72 -2.70 -15.22
CA ILE A 89 -15.77 -1.61 -15.54
C ILE A 89 -15.50 -1.54 -17.05
N ILE A 90 -14.87 -2.56 -17.63
CA ILE A 90 -14.31 -2.46 -18.99
C ILE A 90 -15.43 -2.24 -20.02
N GLY A 91 -16.53 -2.97 -19.91
CA GLY A 91 -17.68 -2.79 -20.80
C GLY A 91 -18.24 -1.36 -20.80
N PRO A 92 -18.60 -0.77 -19.63
CA PRO A 92 -19.04 0.62 -19.53
C PRO A 92 -18.01 1.64 -20.03
N LEU A 93 -16.71 1.46 -19.78
CA LEU A 93 -15.67 2.38 -20.25
C LEU A 93 -15.65 2.53 -21.79
N THR A 94 -16.00 1.48 -22.54
CA THR A 94 -16.06 1.57 -24.01
C THR A 94 -17.14 2.52 -24.55
N LYS A 95 -18.05 2.98 -23.69
CA LYS A 95 -19.18 3.86 -24.02
C LYS A 95 -19.01 5.28 -23.50
N LEU A 96 -17.95 5.55 -22.72
CA LEU A 96 -17.69 6.87 -22.16
C LEU A 96 -17.01 7.78 -23.19
N ASP A 97 -17.29 9.06 -23.07
CA ASP A 97 -16.54 10.13 -23.74
C ASP A 97 -15.21 10.43 -23.02
N MET A 98 -14.38 11.28 -23.61
CA MET A 98 -13.07 11.62 -23.08
C MET A 98 -13.15 12.20 -21.64
N PRO A 99 -14.05 13.16 -21.30
CA PRO A 99 -14.21 13.61 -19.92
C PRO A 99 -14.53 12.49 -18.92
N GLY A 100 -15.41 11.57 -19.30
CA GLY A 100 -15.76 10.40 -18.47
C GLY A 100 -14.56 9.47 -18.26
N LEU A 101 -13.80 9.18 -19.32
CA LEU A 101 -12.58 8.38 -19.25
C LEU A 101 -11.51 9.04 -18.37
N ILE A 102 -11.29 10.36 -18.49
CA ILE A 102 -10.35 11.10 -17.62
C ILE A 102 -10.81 11.04 -16.17
N THR A 103 -12.09 11.19 -15.90
CA THR A 103 -12.65 11.11 -14.54
C THR A 103 -12.34 9.74 -13.92
N PHE A 104 -12.56 8.66 -14.66
CA PHE A 104 -12.27 7.30 -14.19
C PHE A 104 -10.77 7.09 -13.94
N THR A 105 -9.92 7.38 -14.93
CA THR A 105 -8.47 7.16 -14.81
C THR A 105 -7.84 8.03 -13.72
N THR A 106 -8.37 9.23 -13.50
CA THR A 106 -7.96 10.09 -12.37
C THR A 106 -8.34 9.45 -11.04
N MET A 107 -9.57 8.93 -10.91
CA MET A 107 -10.03 8.27 -9.69
C MET A 107 -9.20 7.03 -9.35
N THR A 108 -8.88 6.19 -10.35
CA THR A 108 -8.05 5.00 -10.12
C THR A 108 -6.61 5.38 -9.75
N GLY A 109 -6.02 6.38 -10.41
CA GLY A 109 -4.72 6.93 -10.05
C GLY A 109 -4.69 7.52 -8.64
N ASP A 110 -5.79 8.11 -8.18
CA ASP A 110 -5.92 8.65 -6.82
C ASP A 110 -5.88 7.56 -5.73
N VAL A 111 -6.22 6.30 -6.03
CA VAL A 111 -6.00 5.18 -5.09
C VAL A 111 -4.51 5.07 -4.77
N VAL A 112 -3.65 5.03 -5.79
CA VAL A 112 -2.19 4.95 -5.61
C VAL A 112 -1.64 6.17 -4.86
N LYS A 113 -2.11 7.38 -5.23
CA LYS A 113 -1.71 8.60 -4.50
C LYS A 113 -2.10 8.53 -3.03
N ALA A 114 -3.31 8.04 -2.71
CA ALA A 114 -3.78 7.87 -1.34
C ALA A 114 -2.97 6.83 -0.56
N MET A 115 -2.64 5.67 -1.17
CA MET A 115 -1.76 4.65 -0.59
C MET A 115 -0.37 5.19 -0.27
N ARG A 116 0.20 5.98 -1.18
CA ARG A 116 1.54 6.60 -0.99
C ARG A 116 1.53 7.70 0.08
N ALA A 117 0.42 8.44 0.19
CA ALA A 117 0.28 9.52 1.18
C ALA A 117 -0.10 9.03 2.59
N CYS A 118 -0.59 7.81 2.71
CA CYS A 118 -0.92 7.16 3.97
C CYS A 118 0.38 6.88 4.76
N PRO A 119 0.52 7.33 6.02
CA PRO A 119 1.77 7.19 6.77
C PRO A 119 2.06 5.75 7.22
N GLN A 120 1.03 4.91 7.31
CA GLN A 120 1.18 3.52 7.71
C GLN A 120 1.88 2.71 6.62
N PRO A 121 2.85 1.83 6.94
CA PRO A 121 3.33 0.81 6.03
C PRO A 121 2.19 -0.07 5.53
N ILE A 122 2.19 -0.38 4.23
CA ILE A 122 1.22 -1.23 3.56
C ILE A 122 1.93 -2.49 3.07
N ILE A 123 1.41 -3.66 3.44
CA ILE A 123 1.91 -4.97 3.01
C ILE A 123 0.86 -5.61 2.10
N SER A 124 1.22 -5.97 0.88
CA SER A 124 0.38 -6.85 0.05
C SER A 124 0.74 -8.31 0.28
N ALA A 125 -0.25 -9.13 0.67
CA ALA A 125 -0.16 -10.58 0.77
C ALA A 125 -0.73 -11.21 -0.50
N ILE A 126 0.13 -11.69 -1.39
CA ILE A 126 -0.18 -11.98 -2.78
C ILE A 126 -0.19 -13.48 -3.03
N ASP A 127 -1.36 -14.03 -3.34
CA ASP A 127 -1.52 -15.40 -3.77
C ASP A 127 -2.16 -15.47 -5.17
N GLY A 128 -1.88 -16.52 -5.92
CA GLY A 128 -2.49 -16.79 -7.22
C GLY A 128 -2.40 -15.61 -8.19
N ILE A 129 -3.53 -15.20 -8.74
CA ILE A 129 -3.60 -14.12 -9.74
C ILE A 129 -3.52 -12.74 -9.08
N CYS A 130 -2.57 -11.94 -9.57
CA CYS A 130 -2.36 -10.52 -9.23
C CYS A 130 -2.20 -9.75 -10.55
N ALA A 131 -3.31 -9.23 -11.11
CA ALA A 131 -3.30 -8.70 -12.47
C ALA A 131 -3.96 -7.33 -12.58
N GLY A 132 -3.59 -6.54 -13.60
CA GLY A 132 -4.14 -5.20 -13.84
C GLY A 132 -4.07 -4.32 -12.60
N ALA A 133 -5.22 -3.83 -12.13
CA ALA A 133 -5.30 -3.02 -10.91
C ALA A 133 -4.79 -3.77 -9.65
N GLY A 134 -4.93 -5.10 -9.59
CA GLY A 134 -4.33 -5.90 -8.52
C GLY A 134 -2.80 -5.77 -8.51
N ALA A 135 -2.16 -5.87 -9.67
CA ALA A 135 -0.72 -5.67 -9.82
C ALA A 135 -0.29 -4.24 -9.45
N ILE A 136 -1.13 -3.25 -9.77
CA ILE A 136 -0.90 -1.85 -9.37
C ILE A 136 -0.99 -1.66 -7.85
N ILE A 137 -2.02 -2.20 -7.19
CA ILE A 137 -2.15 -2.13 -5.72
C ILE A 137 -0.96 -2.81 -5.05
N ALA A 138 -0.56 -3.98 -5.55
CA ALA A 138 0.63 -4.67 -5.06
C ALA A 138 1.90 -3.84 -5.26
N MET A 139 2.08 -3.23 -6.43
CA MET A 139 3.20 -2.34 -6.74
C MET A 139 3.23 -1.08 -5.85
N ALA A 140 2.06 -0.50 -5.56
CA ALA A 140 1.92 0.71 -4.75
C ALA A 140 2.07 0.46 -3.25
N SER A 141 2.02 -0.78 -2.80
CA SER A 141 2.28 -1.17 -1.41
C SER A 141 3.77 -1.05 -1.07
N ASP A 142 4.09 -0.80 0.20
CA ASP A 142 5.47 -0.64 0.64
C ASP A 142 6.23 -1.98 0.63
N LEU A 143 5.57 -3.05 1.08
CA LEU A 143 6.13 -4.39 1.13
C LEU A 143 5.18 -5.40 0.46
N ARG A 144 5.74 -6.47 -0.05
CA ARG A 144 5.02 -7.55 -0.75
C ARG A 144 5.52 -8.91 -0.29
N VAL A 145 4.60 -9.74 0.18
CA VAL A 145 4.82 -11.15 0.47
C VAL A 145 4.06 -11.95 -0.59
N GLY A 146 4.76 -12.71 -1.40
CA GLY A 146 4.17 -13.51 -2.47
C GLY A 146 4.22 -15.00 -2.19
N THR A 147 3.32 -15.77 -2.80
CA THR A 147 3.41 -17.23 -2.80
C THR A 147 4.12 -17.74 -4.05
N ASN A 148 4.66 -18.96 -3.98
CA ASN A 148 5.33 -19.63 -5.10
C ASN A 148 4.40 -19.93 -6.30
N ARG A 149 3.08 -19.88 -6.13
CA ARG A 149 2.08 -20.05 -7.22
C ARG A 149 1.54 -18.74 -7.77
N SER A 150 1.95 -17.60 -7.21
CA SER A 150 1.46 -16.30 -7.62
C SER A 150 1.99 -15.88 -9.00
N LYS A 151 1.16 -15.11 -9.72
CA LYS A 151 1.50 -14.54 -11.03
C LYS A 151 1.11 -13.07 -11.04
N VAL A 152 2.07 -12.19 -11.30
CA VAL A 152 1.84 -10.73 -11.39
C VAL A 152 1.85 -10.30 -12.84
N ALA A 153 0.81 -9.57 -13.29
CA ALA A 153 0.71 -9.15 -14.68
C ALA A 153 0.14 -7.74 -14.83
N PHE A 154 0.85 -6.89 -15.56
CA PHE A 154 0.43 -5.55 -15.96
C PHE A 154 -0.21 -5.64 -17.35
N LEU A 155 -1.50 -6.06 -17.42
CA LEU A 155 -2.17 -6.53 -18.64
C LEU A 155 -2.60 -5.44 -19.63
N PHE A 156 -2.31 -4.16 -19.37
CA PHE A 156 -2.90 -3.02 -20.08
C PHE A 156 -2.68 -3.10 -21.59
N THR A 157 -1.49 -3.41 -22.06
CA THR A 157 -1.17 -3.51 -23.50
C THR A 157 -1.89 -4.68 -24.20
N ARG A 158 -2.24 -5.74 -23.46
CA ARG A 158 -3.01 -6.86 -24.01
C ARG A 158 -4.46 -6.54 -24.30
N VAL A 159 -4.97 -5.46 -23.75
CA VAL A 159 -6.35 -4.97 -24.00
C VAL A 159 -6.35 -3.66 -24.78
N GLY A 160 -5.24 -3.32 -25.43
CA GLY A 160 -5.12 -2.14 -26.29
C GLY A 160 -4.92 -0.81 -25.56
N LEU A 161 -4.61 -0.86 -24.25
CA LEU A 161 -4.27 0.31 -23.46
C LEU A 161 -2.75 0.47 -23.38
N ALA A 162 -2.27 1.67 -23.06
CA ALA A 162 -0.86 1.89 -22.76
C ALA A 162 -0.44 1.18 -21.46
N GLY A 163 0.82 0.76 -21.36
CA GLY A 163 1.36 0.19 -20.11
C GLY A 163 1.46 1.21 -18.95
N CYS A 164 1.22 2.50 -19.24
CA CYS A 164 1.22 3.56 -18.25
C CYS A 164 -0.17 3.71 -17.60
N ASP A 165 -0.39 3.02 -16.50
CA ASP A 165 -1.61 3.18 -15.71
C ASP A 165 -1.27 3.31 -14.22
N MET A 166 -1.99 4.17 -13.51
CA MET A 166 -1.93 4.36 -12.05
C MET A 166 -0.49 4.44 -11.49
N GLY A 167 0.47 4.95 -12.28
CA GLY A 167 1.87 5.11 -11.89
C GLY A 167 2.81 3.97 -12.25
N ALA A 168 2.39 2.97 -13.03
CA ALA A 168 3.22 1.82 -13.41
C ALA A 168 4.57 2.23 -14.03
N CYS A 169 4.57 3.16 -14.99
CA CYS A 169 5.79 3.63 -15.64
C CYS A 169 6.75 4.42 -14.73
N SER A 170 6.27 4.91 -13.59
CA SER A 170 7.09 5.63 -12.61
C SER A 170 7.59 4.70 -11.49
N ILE A 171 6.72 3.86 -10.95
CA ILE A 171 7.00 3.08 -9.74
C ILE A 171 7.70 1.76 -10.08
N LEU A 172 7.21 1.01 -11.07
CA LEU A 172 7.73 -0.32 -11.37
C LEU A 172 9.22 -0.32 -11.72
N PRO A 173 9.75 0.62 -12.56
CA PRO A 173 11.18 0.67 -12.84
C PRO A 173 12.06 0.90 -11.61
N ARG A 174 11.54 1.58 -10.59
CA ARG A 174 12.26 1.82 -9.32
C ARG A 174 12.30 0.58 -8.43
N ILE A 175 11.42 -0.38 -8.65
CA ILE A 175 11.38 -1.64 -7.90
C ILE A 175 12.23 -2.71 -8.59
N ILE A 176 12.06 -2.92 -9.91
CA ILE A 176 12.64 -4.05 -10.63
C ILE A 176 13.66 -3.65 -11.70
N GLY A 177 13.90 -2.37 -11.89
CA GLY A 177 14.78 -1.83 -12.94
C GLY A 177 14.04 -1.59 -14.26
N GLN A 178 14.55 -0.61 -15.05
CA GLN A 178 13.90 -0.12 -16.27
C GLN A 178 13.69 -1.23 -17.33
N GLY A 179 14.71 -2.08 -17.58
CA GLY A 179 14.60 -3.11 -18.61
C GLY A 179 13.51 -4.14 -18.33
N ARG A 180 13.42 -4.62 -17.09
CA ARG A 180 12.39 -5.58 -16.66
C ARG A 180 10.99 -4.95 -16.64
N ALA A 181 10.90 -3.71 -16.20
CA ALA A 181 9.63 -2.96 -16.26
C ALA A 181 9.16 -2.78 -17.71
N SER A 182 10.06 -2.44 -18.65
CA SER A 182 9.75 -2.31 -20.07
C SER A 182 9.24 -3.64 -20.66
N ASP A 183 9.91 -4.76 -20.35
CA ASP A 183 9.45 -6.08 -20.79
C ASP A 183 8.01 -6.35 -20.33
N LEU A 184 7.70 -6.18 -19.03
CA LEU A 184 6.37 -6.44 -18.51
C LEU A 184 5.32 -5.47 -19.05
N LEU A 185 5.62 -4.17 -19.16
CA LEU A 185 4.65 -3.15 -19.55
C LEU A 185 4.38 -3.16 -21.06
N TYR A 186 5.35 -3.55 -21.92
CA TYR A 186 5.14 -3.68 -23.35
C TYR A 186 4.45 -4.99 -23.72
N THR A 187 4.86 -6.11 -23.10
CA THR A 187 4.34 -7.43 -23.49
C THR A 187 3.05 -7.79 -22.75
N GLY A 188 2.80 -7.19 -21.58
CA GLY A 188 1.73 -7.57 -20.69
C GLY A 188 1.83 -9.02 -20.19
N ARG A 189 3.03 -9.65 -20.32
CA ARG A 189 3.22 -11.02 -19.83
C ARG A 189 3.13 -11.09 -18.31
N ALA A 190 2.81 -12.25 -17.78
CA ALA A 190 2.91 -12.48 -16.35
C ALA A 190 4.38 -12.65 -15.94
N MET A 191 4.74 -12.02 -14.83
CA MET A 191 5.94 -12.25 -14.05
C MET A 191 5.67 -13.43 -13.11
N SER A 192 6.52 -14.46 -13.12
CA SER A 192 6.40 -15.60 -12.21
C SER A 192 6.75 -15.20 -10.78
N ALA A 193 6.44 -16.06 -9.81
CA ALA A 193 6.79 -15.84 -8.41
C ALA A 193 8.31 -15.77 -8.20
N GLU A 194 9.06 -16.62 -8.90
CA GLU A 194 10.53 -16.69 -8.87
C GLU A 194 11.13 -15.41 -9.48
N GLU A 195 10.63 -14.97 -10.65
CA GLU A 195 11.03 -13.69 -11.25
C GLU A 195 10.75 -12.52 -10.30
N ALA A 196 9.55 -12.48 -9.70
CA ALA A 196 9.15 -11.42 -8.78
C ALA A 196 10.07 -11.34 -7.55
N TYR A 197 10.46 -12.48 -7.00
CA TYR A 197 11.41 -12.52 -5.90
C TYR A 197 12.84 -12.17 -6.34
N ALA A 198 13.33 -12.77 -7.41
CA ALA A 198 14.68 -12.52 -7.92
C ALA A 198 14.89 -11.06 -8.40
N TRP A 199 13.82 -10.38 -8.81
CA TRP A 199 13.88 -8.99 -9.29
C TRP A 199 13.59 -7.96 -8.19
N GLY A 200 13.30 -8.39 -6.97
CA GLY A 200 13.02 -7.52 -5.83
C GLY A 200 11.60 -6.95 -5.81
N PHE A 201 10.70 -7.46 -6.64
CA PHE A 201 9.27 -7.11 -6.52
C PHE A 201 8.68 -7.69 -5.23
N TYR A 202 8.99 -8.95 -4.89
CA TYR A 202 8.65 -9.53 -3.60
C TYR A 202 9.78 -9.33 -2.59
N ASN A 203 9.42 -8.91 -1.38
CA ASN A 203 10.31 -8.85 -0.22
C ASN A 203 10.48 -10.24 0.41
N ARG A 204 9.44 -11.08 0.33
CA ARG A 204 9.42 -12.46 0.81
C ARG A 204 8.66 -13.35 -0.16
N LEU A 205 9.10 -14.59 -0.26
CA LEU A 205 8.42 -15.66 -1.01
C LEU A 205 8.16 -16.83 -0.06
N CYS A 206 6.94 -17.35 -0.05
CA CYS A 206 6.53 -18.42 0.86
C CYS A 206 5.55 -19.39 0.20
N ALA A 207 5.22 -20.47 0.90
CA ALA A 207 4.14 -21.37 0.52
C ALA A 207 2.78 -20.73 0.79
N PRO A 208 1.72 -21.06 0.02
CA PRO A 208 0.40 -20.46 0.17
C PRO A 208 -0.20 -20.60 1.58
N GLU A 209 0.05 -21.73 2.23
CA GLU A 209 -0.51 -22.08 3.53
C GLU A 209 -0.04 -21.17 4.66
N VAL A 210 1.16 -20.56 4.50
CA VAL A 210 1.76 -19.69 5.53
C VAL A 210 1.67 -18.21 5.17
N LEU A 211 1.18 -17.83 3.98
CA LEU A 211 1.16 -16.45 3.48
C LEU A 211 0.55 -15.46 4.48
N ARG A 212 -0.65 -15.77 4.98
CA ARG A 212 -1.35 -14.89 5.92
C ARG A 212 -0.60 -14.73 7.24
N GLY A 213 -0.02 -15.82 7.74
CA GLY A 213 0.83 -15.82 8.94
C GLY A 213 2.07 -14.96 8.76
N GLU A 214 2.78 -15.12 7.63
CA GLU A 214 3.97 -14.33 7.30
C GLU A 214 3.67 -12.83 7.16
N ALA A 215 2.60 -12.48 6.44
CA ALA A 215 2.17 -11.10 6.28
C ALA A 215 1.75 -10.47 7.62
N MET A 216 0.99 -11.21 8.45
CA MET A 216 0.53 -10.72 9.75
C MET A 216 1.68 -10.61 10.76
N THR A 217 2.66 -11.52 10.73
CA THR A 217 3.88 -11.43 11.56
C THR A 217 4.65 -10.16 11.24
N LEU A 218 4.90 -9.89 9.94
CA LEU A 218 5.57 -8.67 9.50
C LEU A 218 4.76 -7.41 9.87
N ALA A 219 3.44 -7.43 9.67
CA ALA A 219 2.57 -6.32 10.01
C ALA A 219 2.56 -6.02 11.51
N THR A 220 2.53 -7.06 12.34
CA THR A 220 2.57 -6.92 13.81
C THR A 220 3.91 -6.36 14.27
N GLU A 221 5.01 -6.79 13.66
CA GLU A 221 6.35 -6.25 13.94
C GLU A 221 6.38 -4.74 13.64
N LEU A 222 5.93 -4.33 12.46
CA LEU A 222 5.87 -2.91 12.07
C LEU A 222 4.89 -2.12 12.94
N ALA A 223 3.73 -2.67 13.27
CA ALA A 223 2.73 -1.99 14.08
C ALA A 223 3.17 -1.76 15.53
N ASN A 224 4.07 -2.60 16.05
CA ASN A 224 4.71 -2.43 17.36
C ASN A 224 5.98 -1.57 17.31
N GLY A 225 6.40 -1.14 16.14
CA GLY A 225 7.51 -0.22 15.94
C GLY A 225 7.12 1.26 16.14
N PRO A 226 8.07 2.18 15.93
CA PRO A 226 7.87 3.62 16.07
C PRO A 226 7.06 4.16 14.88
N SER A 227 5.73 4.09 14.95
CA SER A 227 4.83 4.35 13.81
C SER A 227 4.97 5.76 13.23
N PHE A 228 5.28 6.77 14.07
CA PHE A 228 5.58 8.10 13.57
C PHE A 228 6.84 8.10 12.66
N ALA A 229 7.93 7.47 13.11
CA ALA A 229 9.16 7.37 12.32
C ALA A 229 8.96 6.55 11.05
N HIS A 230 8.14 5.47 11.08
CA HIS A 230 7.76 4.74 9.86
C HIS A 230 7.07 5.64 8.84
N GLY A 231 6.12 6.48 9.29
CA GLY A 231 5.43 7.44 8.41
C GLY A 231 6.37 8.49 7.81
N VAL A 232 7.35 8.98 8.60
CA VAL A 232 8.40 9.88 8.11
C VAL A 232 9.26 9.18 7.06
N THR A 233 9.74 7.97 7.34
CA THR A 233 10.54 7.16 6.41
C THR A 233 9.80 6.93 5.09
N LYS A 234 8.53 6.50 5.14
CA LYS A 234 7.72 6.29 3.93
C LYS A 234 7.61 7.57 3.10
N ARG A 235 7.37 8.71 3.75
CA ARG A 235 7.30 10.01 3.07
C ARG A 235 8.61 10.35 2.38
N MET A 236 9.76 10.19 3.06
CA MET A 236 11.07 10.49 2.50
C MET A 236 11.40 9.58 1.31
N LEU A 237 11.21 8.26 1.44
CA LEU A 237 11.37 7.30 0.34
C LEU A 237 10.60 7.67 -0.93
N HIS A 238 9.43 8.34 -0.80
CA HIS A 238 8.66 8.78 -1.95
C HIS A 238 9.02 10.18 -2.46
N GLN A 239 9.38 11.09 -1.56
CA GLN A 239 9.63 12.49 -1.86
C GLN A 239 10.98 12.68 -2.56
N GLU A 240 11.99 11.92 -2.14
CA GLU A 240 13.36 11.98 -2.66
C GLU A 240 13.48 11.54 -4.13
N TRP A 241 12.46 10.90 -4.69
CA TRP A 241 12.44 10.59 -6.11
C TRP A 241 12.56 11.81 -7.04
N ALA A 242 12.25 13.00 -6.54
CA ALA A 242 12.28 14.26 -7.28
C ALA A 242 13.36 15.23 -6.75
N MET A 243 14.26 14.77 -5.85
CA MET A 243 15.30 15.58 -5.23
C MET A 243 16.69 15.19 -5.75
N GLY A 244 17.62 16.12 -5.71
CA GLY A 244 19.06 15.83 -5.81
C GLY A 244 19.56 15.19 -4.51
N VAL A 245 20.78 14.64 -4.55
CA VAL A 245 21.35 13.91 -3.38
C VAL A 245 21.53 14.83 -2.18
N ASP A 246 22.09 16.02 -2.40
CA ASP A 246 22.37 16.97 -1.30
C ASP A 246 21.08 17.50 -0.68
N GLU A 247 20.07 17.83 -1.50
CA GLU A 247 18.74 18.24 -1.01
C GLU A 247 18.04 17.11 -0.24
N SER A 248 18.24 15.86 -0.64
CA SER A 248 17.70 14.70 0.09
C SER A 248 18.35 14.57 1.46
N ILE A 249 19.69 14.71 1.55
CA ILE A 249 20.43 14.64 2.82
C ILE A 249 19.98 15.75 3.77
N ASP A 250 19.80 16.97 3.28
CA ASP A 250 19.31 18.10 4.08
C ASP A 250 17.87 17.86 4.58
N ALA A 251 17.00 17.32 3.73
CA ALA A 251 15.63 16.97 4.10
C ALA A 251 15.58 15.82 5.14
N GLU A 252 16.42 14.80 4.98
CA GLU A 252 16.57 13.71 5.95
C GLU A 252 17.09 14.21 7.30
N ALA A 253 18.04 15.15 7.33
CA ALA A 253 18.54 15.75 8.56
C ALA A 253 17.41 16.43 9.35
N GLN A 254 16.53 17.19 8.68
CA GLN A 254 15.36 17.80 9.31
C GLN A 254 14.35 16.72 9.78
N ALA A 255 14.08 15.70 8.96
CA ALA A 255 13.19 14.61 9.30
C ALA A 255 13.67 13.85 10.54
N GLN A 256 14.98 13.58 10.65
CA GLN A 256 15.59 12.93 11.82
C GLN A 256 15.50 13.83 13.07
N ALA A 257 15.74 15.11 12.95
CA ALA A 257 15.62 16.04 14.08
C ALA A 257 14.18 16.04 14.64
N VAL A 258 13.16 16.00 13.78
CA VAL A 258 11.76 15.85 14.19
C VAL A 258 11.52 14.52 14.91
N CYS A 259 12.05 13.41 14.40
CA CYS A 259 11.94 12.10 15.06
C CYS A 259 12.63 12.09 16.44
N MET A 260 13.77 12.78 16.62
CA MET A 260 14.48 12.89 17.89
C MET A 260 13.67 13.65 18.96
N MET A 261 12.68 14.47 18.58
CA MET A 261 11.79 15.14 19.52
C MET A 261 10.68 14.23 20.08
N THR A 262 10.45 13.05 19.49
CA THR A 262 9.39 12.13 19.92
C THR A 262 9.70 11.46 21.27
N GLN A 263 8.65 11.02 21.97
CA GLN A 263 8.81 10.21 23.16
C GLN A 263 9.35 8.81 22.83
N ASP A 264 9.03 8.29 21.63
CA ASP A 264 9.54 6.99 21.18
C ASP A 264 11.08 6.98 21.05
N PHE A 265 11.70 8.07 20.64
CA PHE A 265 13.16 8.18 20.63
C PHE A 265 13.75 8.09 22.06
N ARG A 266 13.11 8.75 23.04
CA ARG A 266 13.52 8.68 24.46
C ARG A 266 13.30 7.29 25.03
N ARG A 267 12.15 6.64 24.73
CA ARG A 267 11.87 5.23 25.14
C ARG A 267 12.92 4.28 24.59
N ALA A 268 13.30 4.45 23.32
CA ALA A 268 14.35 3.63 22.70
C ALA A 268 15.70 3.80 23.41
N TYR A 269 16.10 5.03 23.72
CA TYR A 269 17.34 5.30 24.45
C TYR A 269 17.34 4.65 25.85
N HIS A 270 16.28 4.83 26.63
CA HIS A 270 16.19 4.23 27.96
C HIS A 270 16.17 2.71 27.93
N ALA A 271 15.45 2.12 26.97
CA ALA A 271 15.43 0.67 26.79
C ALA A 271 16.81 0.12 26.41
N PHE A 272 17.53 0.83 25.51
CA PHE A 272 18.89 0.45 25.12
C PHE A 272 19.86 0.46 26.31
N VAL A 273 19.85 1.52 27.11
CA VAL A 273 20.67 1.63 28.32
C VAL A 273 20.33 0.54 29.34
N ALA A 274 19.05 0.19 29.49
CA ALA A 274 18.56 -0.86 30.38
C ALA A 274 18.73 -2.28 29.81
N LYS A 275 19.24 -2.42 28.56
CA LYS A 275 19.32 -3.70 27.80
C LYS A 275 17.97 -4.42 27.69
N GLN A 276 16.91 -3.65 27.44
CA GLN A 276 15.54 -4.12 27.26
C GLN A 276 15.04 -3.81 25.84
N LYS A 277 13.95 -4.47 25.42
CA LYS A 277 13.26 -4.12 24.17
C LYS A 277 12.46 -2.82 24.37
N PRO A 278 12.55 -1.84 23.48
CA PRO A 278 11.75 -0.64 23.55
C PRO A 278 10.26 -0.95 23.31
N ARG A 279 9.40 -0.17 23.95
CA ARG A 279 7.96 -0.15 23.68
C ARG A 279 7.61 1.17 23.04
N PHE A 280 7.11 1.13 21.80
CA PHE A 280 6.76 2.29 21.03
C PHE A 280 5.25 2.57 21.08
N GLU A 281 4.89 3.86 21.07
CA GLU A 281 3.50 4.32 21.14
C GLU A 281 3.14 5.24 19.95
N GLY A 282 4.13 5.62 19.14
CA GLY A 282 3.94 6.44 17.95
C GLY A 282 3.88 7.95 18.24
N ASN A 283 4.48 8.41 19.32
CA ASN A 283 4.43 9.81 19.76
C ASN A 283 5.78 10.34 20.23
#